data_5e70f4379a9fc7f9ab14fc289037412c
#
_entry.id   5e70f4379a9fc7f9ab14fc289037412c
#
_cell.length_a   1.000
_cell.length_b   1.000
_cell.length_c   1.000
_cell.angle_alpha   90.00
_cell.angle_beta   90.00
_cell.angle_gamma   90.00
#
_symmetry.space_group_name_H-M   'P 1'
#
loop_
_entity.id
_entity.type
_entity.pdbx_description
1 polymer ?
#
loop_
_entity_poly.entity_id
_entity_poly.type
_entity_poly.pdbx_seq_one_letter_code
_entity_poly.pdbx_strand_id
1 'polypeptide(L)'
;MDISNYKKYISEETMMGPNSVRILAELFDKYPLQLAPDDLILDLGCGKGLTSLVIAKETSARVYANDLWVSAEENGKRFAQWGVGEQVTPICEDANNFHFEEKQFNALVSIDSYHYFAGHKGFFQEKILPFLKDNGVVLIGIPGLKDEYTGHAEELLSGWLGEDAYMFKSPKNWKELIGSGDRIESVKTWEMDCFSKAWSEWLATNNEFAKGDRKYFETIIRPYTCFVGIYIKLKREQLQL
;
A
#
# COMPACT_ATOMS: atom_id res chain seq x y z
N MET A 1 -1.35 -2.38 -16.60
CA MET A 1 -2.30 -1.27 -16.38
C MET A 1 -1.81 0.00 -17.07
N ASP A 2 -2.67 0.74 -17.78
CA ASP A 2 -2.27 2.02 -18.42
C ASP A 2 -2.50 3.21 -17.47
N ILE A 3 -1.43 3.72 -16.89
CA ILE A 3 -1.46 4.85 -15.95
C ILE A 3 -1.96 6.15 -16.61
N SER A 4 -1.85 6.30 -17.94
CA SER A 4 -2.29 7.50 -18.64
C SER A 4 -3.79 7.80 -18.45
N ASN A 5 -4.60 6.77 -18.21
CA ASN A 5 -6.04 6.87 -17.92
C ASN A 5 -6.33 7.62 -16.61
N TYR A 6 -5.35 7.66 -15.70
CA TYR A 6 -5.47 8.26 -14.38
C TYR A 6 -4.79 9.62 -14.23
N LYS A 7 -4.07 10.07 -15.28
CA LYS A 7 -3.27 11.30 -15.25
C LYS A 7 -4.04 12.53 -14.75
N LYS A 8 -5.33 12.66 -15.10
CA LYS A 8 -6.17 13.79 -14.69
C LYS A 8 -6.49 13.83 -13.18
N TYR A 9 -6.30 12.72 -12.48
CA TYR A 9 -6.54 12.60 -11.04
C TYR A 9 -5.25 12.77 -10.22
N ILE A 10 -4.09 12.60 -10.87
CA ILE A 10 -2.78 12.71 -10.23
C ILE A 10 -2.36 14.18 -10.25
N SER A 11 -2.35 14.81 -9.08
CA SER A 11 -1.97 16.22 -8.91
C SER A 11 -1.27 16.41 -7.56
N GLU A 12 -0.69 17.60 -7.35
CA GLU A 12 -0.11 17.94 -6.05
C GLU A 12 -1.14 17.98 -4.90
N GLU A 13 -2.42 18.15 -5.22
CA GLU A 13 -3.50 18.13 -4.24
C GLU A 13 -3.86 16.69 -3.81
N THR A 14 -3.69 15.72 -4.71
CA THR A 14 -4.09 14.32 -4.47
C THR A 14 -2.93 13.41 -4.08
N MET A 15 -1.71 13.79 -4.44
CA MET A 15 -0.51 13.06 -4.01
C MET A 15 -0.14 13.43 -2.56
N MET A 16 0.24 12.44 -1.76
CA MET A 16 0.71 12.61 -0.39
C MET A 16 2.15 12.08 -0.20
N GLY A 17 2.78 11.67 -1.28
CA GLY A 17 4.12 11.10 -1.38
C GLY A 17 4.42 10.73 -2.84
N PRO A 18 5.42 9.88 -3.09
CA PRO A 18 5.70 9.34 -4.42
C PRO A 18 4.45 8.76 -5.08
N ASN A 19 4.36 8.84 -6.40
CA ASN A 19 3.14 8.51 -7.12
C ASN A 19 2.64 7.08 -6.84
N SER A 20 1.64 6.98 -5.96
CA SER A 20 1.04 5.73 -5.52
C SER A 20 0.38 4.93 -6.66
N VAL A 21 -0.08 5.60 -7.72
CA VAL A 21 -0.65 4.93 -8.90
C VAL A 21 0.41 4.12 -9.64
N ARG A 22 1.67 4.57 -9.66
CA ARG A 22 2.76 3.80 -10.27
C ARG A 22 3.13 2.57 -9.46
N ILE A 23 3.13 2.71 -8.14
CA ILE A 23 3.40 1.60 -7.22
C ILE A 23 2.30 0.54 -7.38
N LEU A 24 1.04 0.95 -7.36
CA LEU A 24 -0.10 0.07 -7.58
C LEU A 24 -0.08 -0.60 -8.96
N ALA A 25 0.30 0.15 -10.01
CA ALA A 25 0.39 -0.39 -11.37
C ALA A 25 1.36 -1.56 -11.46
N GLU A 26 2.56 -1.43 -10.89
CA GLU A 26 3.54 -2.53 -10.89
C GLU A 26 3.03 -3.76 -10.14
N LEU A 27 2.33 -3.57 -9.01
CA LEU A 27 1.72 -4.67 -8.27
C LEU A 27 0.66 -5.39 -9.11
N PHE A 28 -0.23 -4.65 -9.79
CA PHE A 28 -1.29 -5.21 -10.61
C PHE A 28 -0.76 -5.88 -11.89
N ASP A 29 0.29 -5.34 -12.49
CA ASP A 29 0.94 -5.96 -13.65
C ASP A 29 1.61 -7.29 -13.27
N LYS A 30 2.18 -7.37 -12.07
CA LYS A 30 2.85 -8.57 -11.59
C LYS A 30 1.89 -9.61 -10.99
N TYR A 31 0.86 -9.14 -10.29
CA TYR A 31 -0.14 -9.96 -9.60
C TYR A 31 -1.55 -9.41 -9.83
N PRO A 32 -2.13 -9.60 -11.01
CA PRO A 32 -3.45 -9.09 -11.33
C PRO A 32 -4.51 -9.69 -10.40
N LEU A 33 -5.37 -8.85 -9.85
CA LEU A 33 -6.50 -9.28 -9.03
C LEU A 33 -7.64 -9.76 -9.94
N GLN A 34 -8.05 -11.01 -9.76
CA GLN A 34 -9.21 -11.58 -10.45
C GLN A 34 -10.35 -11.67 -9.43
N LEU A 35 -11.22 -10.68 -9.44
CA LEU A 35 -12.28 -10.50 -8.47
C LEU A 35 -13.65 -10.35 -9.17
N ALA A 36 -14.70 -10.85 -8.52
CA ALA A 36 -16.08 -10.70 -8.94
C ALA A 36 -16.69 -9.37 -8.42
N PRO A 37 -17.83 -8.91 -8.97
CA PRO A 37 -18.48 -7.67 -8.52
C PRO A 37 -18.88 -7.63 -7.04
N ASP A 38 -19.15 -8.79 -6.45
CA ASP A 38 -19.53 -8.91 -5.03
C ASP A 38 -18.33 -9.11 -4.10
N ASP A 39 -17.11 -9.23 -4.65
CA ASP A 39 -15.90 -9.31 -3.84
C ASP A 39 -15.60 -7.97 -3.20
N LEU A 40 -14.96 -8.01 -2.03
CA LEU A 40 -14.58 -6.84 -1.27
C LEU A 40 -13.05 -6.70 -1.22
N ILE A 41 -12.59 -5.48 -1.45
CA ILE A 41 -11.18 -5.10 -1.29
C ILE A 41 -11.09 -4.08 -0.15
N LEU A 42 -10.12 -4.25 0.74
CA LEU A 42 -9.69 -3.21 1.67
C LEU A 42 -8.49 -2.47 1.06
N ASP A 43 -8.65 -1.17 0.76
CA ASP A 43 -7.54 -0.26 0.46
C ASP A 43 -7.13 0.42 1.77
N LEU A 44 -6.05 -0.09 2.37
CA LEU A 44 -5.60 0.27 3.70
C LEU A 44 -4.55 1.38 3.66
N GLY A 45 -4.92 2.54 4.21
CA GLY A 45 -4.14 3.78 4.12
C GLY A 45 -4.25 4.40 2.73
N CYS A 46 -5.49 4.59 2.27
CA CYS A 46 -5.79 5.08 0.91
C CYS A 46 -5.43 6.56 0.69
N GLY A 47 -5.06 7.29 1.77
CA GLY A 47 -4.81 8.73 1.72
C GLY A 47 -5.99 9.48 1.12
N LYS A 48 -5.73 10.28 0.11
CA LYS A 48 -6.76 11.03 -0.63
C LYS A 48 -7.47 10.19 -1.72
N GLY A 49 -7.35 8.85 -1.67
CA GLY A 49 -8.17 7.91 -2.43
C GLY A 49 -7.74 7.65 -3.88
N LEU A 50 -6.52 8.05 -4.28
CA LEU A 50 -6.02 7.76 -5.64
C LEU A 50 -5.96 6.27 -5.93
N THR A 51 -5.48 5.47 -4.99
CA THR A 51 -5.40 4.02 -5.09
C THR A 51 -6.78 3.39 -5.16
N SER A 52 -7.71 3.83 -4.30
CA SER A 52 -9.10 3.37 -4.29
C SER A 52 -9.82 3.62 -5.62
N LEU A 53 -9.61 4.81 -6.22
CA LEU A 53 -10.13 5.14 -7.55
C LEU A 53 -9.61 4.16 -8.61
N VAL A 54 -8.31 3.89 -8.61
CA VAL A 54 -7.68 2.98 -9.58
C VAL A 54 -8.18 1.55 -9.38
N ILE A 55 -8.21 1.05 -8.14
CA ILE A 55 -8.72 -0.27 -7.81
C ILE A 55 -10.16 -0.42 -8.30
N ALA A 56 -11.04 0.55 -8.03
CA ALA A 56 -12.42 0.53 -8.47
C ALA A 56 -12.57 0.49 -10.00
N LYS A 57 -11.69 1.19 -10.72
CA LYS A 57 -11.75 1.23 -12.20
C LYS A 57 -11.10 0.03 -12.89
N GLU A 58 -10.11 -0.59 -12.28
CA GLU A 58 -9.39 -1.75 -12.84
C GLU A 58 -10.02 -3.08 -12.40
N THR A 59 -10.88 -3.06 -11.37
CA THR A 59 -11.59 -4.24 -10.90
C THR A 59 -13.10 -4.00 -10.91
N SER A 60 -13.89 -5.06 -10.87
CA SER A 60 -15.33 -4.96 -10.67
C SER A 60 -15.75 -5.03 -9.20
N ALA A 61 -14.80 -5.29 -8.29
CA ALA A 61 -15.05 -5.48 -6.87
C ALA A 61 -15.40 -4.17 -6.16
N ARG A 62 -16.07 -4.27 -5.01
CA ARG A 62 -16.32 -3.12 -4.13
C ARG A 62 -15.09 -2.83 -3.28
N VAL A 63 -14.83 -1.55 -3.02
CA VAL A 63 -13.64 -1.09 -2.31
C VAL A 63 -14.04 -0.41 -1.00
N TYR A 64 -13.47 -0.85 0.10
CA TYR A 64 -13.46 -0.13 1.38
C TYR A 64 -12.16 0.66 1.44
N ALA A 65 -12.28 1.99 1.34
CA ALA A 65 -11.16 2.93 1.32
C ALA A 65 -10.92 3.46 2.73
N ASN A 66 -9.95 2.89 3.43
CA ASN A 66 -9.64 3.24 4.81
C ASN A 66 -8.46 4.19 4.91
N ASP A 67 -8.63 5.30 5.63
CA ASP A 67 -7.52 6.16 6.02
C ASP A 67 -7.78 6.79 7.40
N LEU A 68 -6.75 6.90 8.23
CA LEU A 68 -6.87 7.49 9.56
C LEU A 68 -6.75 9.03 9.55
N TRP A 69 -6.02 9.58 8.59
CA TRP A 69 -5.68 11.01 8.52
C TRP A 69 -6.62 11.81 7.62
N VAL A 70 -7.17 11.15 6.59
CA VAL A 70 -8.14 11.77 5.67
C VAL A 70 -9.53 11.25 6.01
N SER A 71 -10.44 12.17 6.35
CA SER A 71 -11.78 11.80 6.80
C SER A 71 -12.59 11.08 5.73
N ALA A 72 -13.47 10.17 6.18
CA ALA A 72 -14.41 9.47 5.29
C ALA A 72 -15.31 10.45 4.53
N GLU A 73 -15.68 11.59 5.14
CA GLU A 73 -16.49 12.62 4.48
C GLU A 73 -15.75 13.27 3.29
N GLU A 74 -14.47 13.64 3.49
CA GLU A 74 -13.66 14.24 2.41
C GLU A 74 -13.43 13.27 1.27
N ASN A 75 -13.11 12.00 1.59
CA ASN A 75 -12.94 10.95 0.58
C ASN A 75 -14.26 10.63 -0.13
N GLY A 76 -15.40 10.61 0.58
CA GLY A 76 -16.71 10.40 -0.01
C GLY A 76 -17.07 11.46 -1.05
N LYS A 77 -16.81 12.73 -0.75
CA LYS A 77 -16.99 13.83 -1.70
C LYS A 77 -16.12 13.65 -2.94
N ARG A 78 -14.88 13.23 -2.73
CA ARG A 78 -13.90 13.00 -3.80
C ARG A 78 -14.30 11.84 -4.69
N PHE A 79 -14.71 10.71 -4.10
CA PHE A 79 -15.18 9.52 -4.85
C PHE A 79 -16.46 9.80 -5.65
N ALA A 80 -17.38 10.60 -5.12
CA ALA A 80 -18.56 11.05 -5.85
C ALA A 80 -18.18 11.91 -7.06
N GLN A 81 -17.28 12.88 -6.90
CA GLN A 81 -16.75 13.71 -7.99
C GLN A 81 -16.02 12.89 -9.07
N TRP A 82 -15.35 11.82 -8.67
CA TRP A 82 -14.62 10.94 -9.58
C TRP A 82 -15.48 9.86 -10.24
N GLY A 83 -16.76 9.79 -9.86
CA GLY A 83 -17.73 8.85 -10.44
C GLY A 83 -17.51 7.41 -10.02
N VAL A 84 -16.98 7.19 -8.80
CA VAL A 84 -16.78 5.86 -8.20
C VAL A 84 -17.47 5.71 -6.83
N GLY A 85 -18.26 6.67 -6.40
CA GLY A 85 -18.88 6.68 -5.07
C GLY A 85 -19.85 5.53 -4.79
N GLU A 86 -20.40 4.88 -5.81
CA GLU A 86 -21.25 3.69 -5.62
C GLU A 86 -20.44 2.42 -5.38
N GLN A 87 -19.17 2.39 -5.83
CA GLN A 87 -18.28 1.23 -5.73
C GLN A 87 -17.30 1.36 -4.56
N VAL A 88 -16.97 2.59 -4.16
CA VAL A 88 -15.97 2.87 -3.10
C VAL A 88 -16.66 3.41 -1.86
N THR A 89 -16.53 2.70 -0.75
CA THR A 89 -17.03 3.11 0.56
C THR A 89 -15.86 3.68 1.38
N PRO A 90 -15.82 5.00 1.66
CA PRO A 90 -14.79 5.57 2.52
C PRO A 90 -15.08 5.24 3.98
N ILE A 91 -14.03 4.88 4.71
CA ILE A 91 -14.05 4.62 6.14
C ILE A 91 -12.85 5.30 6.81
N CYS A 92 -12.91 5.47 8.13
CA CYS A 92 -11.87 6.11 8.91
C CYS A 92 -11.66 5.32 10.21
N GLU A 93 -10.82 4.28 10.15
CA GLU A 93 -10.51 3.41 11.28
C GLU A 93 -9.00 3.22 11.46
N ASP A 94 -8.59 3.04 12.72
CA ASP A 94 -7.21 2.70 13.06
C ASP A 94 -6.92 1.24 12.70
N ALA A 95 -5.86 1.01 11.93
CA ALA A 95 -5.41 -0.32 11.54
C ALA A 95 -5.05 -1.24 12.73
N ASN A 96 -4.79 -0.67 13.89
CA ASN A 96 -4.56 -1.42 15.13
C ASN A 96 -5.86 -1.89 15.80
N ASN A 97 -7.01 -1.35 15.42
CA ASN A 97 -8.29 -1.62 16.06
C ASN A 97 -9.47 -1.59 15.07
N PHE A 98 -9.46 -2.46 14.09
CA PHE A 98 -10.54 -2.60 13.12
C PHE A 98 -11.80 -3.22 13.74
N HIS A 99 -12.96 -2.79 13.23
CA HIS A 99 -14.29 -3.32 13.58
C HIS A 99 -14.94 -4.09 12.42
N PHE A 100 -14.14 -4.73 11.58
CA PHE A 100 -14.63 -5.56 10.48
C PHE A 100 -15.08 -6.95 10.94
N GLU A 101 -15.90 -7.60 10.11
CA GLU A 101 -16.22 -9.01 10.31
C GLU A 101 -15.05 -9.91 9.90
N GLU A 102 -14.93 -11.06 10.56
CA GLU A 102 -13.94 -12.05 10.15
C GLU A 102 -14.19 -12.51 8.71
N LYS A 103 -13.11 -12.76 7.98
CA LYS A 103 -13.14 -13.21 6.57
C LYS A 103 -14.04 -12.32 5.67
N GLN A 104 -14.01 -11.01 5.89
CA GLN A 104 -14.81 -10.06 5.13
C GLN A 104 -14.23 -9.79 3.74
N PHE A 105 -12.89 -9.64 3.62
CA PHE A 105 -12.24 -9.16 2.41
C PHE A 105 -11.63 -10.27 1.57
N ASN A 106 -11.81 -10.19 0.25
CA ASN A 106 -11.18 -11.06 -0.74
C ASN A 106 -9.74 -10.63 -1.04
N ALA A 107 -9.46 -9.33 -0.93
CA ALA A 107 -8.11 -8.80 -1.08
C ALA A 107 -7.87 -7.60 -0.16
N LEU A 108 -6.60 -7.36 0.17
CA LEU A 108 -6.11 -6.14 0.77
C LEU A 108 -5.06 -5.52 -0.14
N VAL A 109 -5.16 -4.22 -0.35
CA VAL A 109 -4.15 -3.38 -1.00
C VAL A 109 -3.69 -2.33 0.00
N SER A 110 -2.39 -2.04 0.07
CA SER A 110 -1.86 -0.93 0.87
C SER A 110 -0.66 -0.31 0.17
N ILE A 111 -0.78 0.96 -0.18
CA ILE A 111 0.26 1.68 -0.92
C ILE A 111 0.76 2.84 -0.09
N ASP A 112 2.08 2.89 0.13
CA ASP A 112 2.78 3.96 0.84
C ASP A 112 2.25 4.23 2.27
N SER A 113 1.73 3.20 2.93
CA SER A 113 1.06 3.33 4.23
C SER A 113 1.44 2.26 5.25
N TYR A 114 1.50 0.99 4.88
CA TYR A 114 1.64 -0.17 5.77
C TYR A 114 2.85 -0.08 6.72
N HIS A 115 3.93 0.57 6.31
CA HIS A 115 5.16 0.74 7.10
C HIS A 115 4.97 1.58 8.36
N TYR A 116 3.97 2.47 8.42
CA TYR A 116 3.71 3.31 9.58
C TYR A 116 3.24 2.54 10.82
N PHE A 117 2.54 1.43 10.64
CA PHE A 117 1.88 0.73 11.74
C PHE A 117 2.23 -0.76 11.84
N ALA A 118 2.73 -1.39 10.80
CA ALA A 118 2.92 -2.85 10.74
C ALA A 118 4.36 -3.31 11.04
N GLY A 119 5.20 -2.43 11.58
CA GLY A 119 6.64 -2.66 11.75
C GLY A 119 7.05 -3.67 12.81
N HIS A 120 6.12 -4.42 13.43
CA HIS A 120 6.41 -5.41 14.47
C HIS A 120 5.93 -6.80 14.09
N LYS A 121 6.61 -7.80 14.65
CA LYS A 121 6.29 -9.22 14.40
C LYS A 121 4.89 -9.57 14.92
N GLY A 122 4.13 -10.29 14.10
CA GLY A 122 2.77 -10.72 14.46
C GLY A 122 1.67 -9.79 13.98
N PHE A 123 1.97 -8.54 13.62
CA PHE A 123 0.93 -7.58 13.18
C PHE A 123 0.04 -8.15 12.08
N PHE A 124 0.63 -8.71 11.03
CA PHE A 124 -0.14 -9.27 9.93
C PHE A 124 -1.11 -10.37 10.40
N GLN A 125 -0.62 -11.30 11.23
CA GLN A 125 -1.40 -12.42 11.73
C GLN A 125 -2.52 -11.99 12.69
N GLU A 126 -2.25 -10.99 13.52
CA GLU A 126 -3.17 -10.55 14.59
C GLU A 126 -4.18 -9.51 14.12
N LYS A 127 -3.75 -8.59 13.23
CA LYS A 127 -4.52 -7.42 12.88
C LYS A 127 -5.09 -7.43 11.46
N ILE A 128 -4.54 -8.22 10.55
CA ILE A 128 -4.94 -8.23 9.13
C ILE A 128 -5.55 -9.57 8.72
N LEU A 129 -4.84 -10.66 8.99
CA LEU A 129 -5.24 -12.00 8.54
C LEU A 129 -6.66 -12.44 8.96
N PRO A 130 -7.18 -12.08 10.15
CA PRO A 130 -8.53 -12.46 10.54
C PRO A 130 -9.63 -11.94 9.60
N PHE A 131 -9.43 -10.76 9.02
CA PHE A 131 -10.41 -10.12 8.14
C PHE A 131 -10.34 -10.58 6.68
N LEU A 132 -9.31 -11.36 6.32
CA LEU A 132 -9.14 -11.87 4.96
C LEU A 132 -9.82 -13.23 4.81
N LYS A 133 -10.54 -13.39 3.69
CA LYS A 133 -11.12 -14.69 3.29
C LYS A 133 -10.02 -15.70 2.96
N ASP A 134 -10.36 -16.96 3.00
CA ASP A 134 -9.52 -18.02 2.44
C ASP A 134 -9.37 -17.81 0.93
N ASN A 135 -8.22 -18.22 0.38
CA ASN A 135 -7.81 -17.88 -0.98
C ASN A 135 -7.63 -16.37 -1.24
N GLY A 136 -7.63 -15.53 -0.18
CA GLY A 136 -7.42 -14.08 -0.30
C GLY A 136 -6.02 -13.70 -0.81
N VAL A 137 -5.89 -12.46 -1.24
CA VAL A 137 -4.64 -11.88 -1.77
C VAL A 137 -4.32 -10.58 -1.05
N VAL A 138 -3.05 -10.37 -0.74
CA VAL A 138 -2.55 -9.09 -0.21
C VAL A 138 -1.50 -8.53 -1.15
N LEU A 139 -1.65 -7.26 -1.50
CA LEU A 139 -0.70 -6.48 -2.29
C LEU A 139 -0.29 -5.24 -1.52
N ILE A 140 1.00 -5.14 -1.20
CA ILE A 140 1.54 -3.97 -0.48
C ILE A 140 2.72 -3.41 -1.29
N GLY A 141 2.74 -2.09 -1.43
CA GLY A 141 3.86 -1.36 -2.02
C GLY A 141 4.23 -0.18 -1.14
N ILE A 142 5.39 -0.23 -0.50
CA ILE A 142 5.81 0.73 0.53
C ILE A 142 7.26 1.14 0.37
N PRO A 143 7.67 2.31 0.89
CA PRO A 143 9.07 2.67 0.94
C PRO A 143 9.83 1.74 1.90
N GLY A 144 11.09 1.52 1.60
CA GLY A 144 11.98 0.71 2.42
C GLY A 144 13.42 0.84 2.01
N LEU A 145 14.27 0.04 2.65
CA LEU A 145 15.68 -0.09 2.31
C LEU A 145 15.87 -1.10 1.18
N LYS A 146 16.89 -0.89 0.37
CA LYS A 146 17.40 -1.96 -0.51
C LYS A 146 17.93 -3.12 0.32
N ASP A 147 17.83 -4.34 -0.18
CA ASP A 147 18.22 -5.54 0.55
C ASP A 147 19.70 -5.54 0.99
N GLU A 148 20.58 -4.92 0.24
CA GLU A 148 22.01 -4.80 0.58
C GLU A 148 22.27 -3.97 1.85
N TYR A 149 21.31 -3.12 2.26
CA TYR A 149 21.41 -2.27 3.46
C TYR A 149 20.53 -2.78 4.61
N THR A 150 20.09 -4.03 4.56
CA THR A 150 19.25 -4.63 5.62
C THR A 150 19.86 -4.41 7.01
N GLY A 151 19.09 -3.80 7.91
CA GLY A 151 19.50 -3.53 9.29
C GLY A 151 20.20 -2.19 9.53
N HIS A 152 20.45 -1.38 8.49
CA HIS A 152 21.16 -0.10 8.59
C HIS A 152 20.25 1.13 8.41
N ALA A 153 18.93 1.00 8.58
CA ALA A 153 17.97 2.10 8.34
C ALA A 153 18.30 3.36 9.14
N GLU A 154 18.49 3.23 10.44
CA GLU A 154 18.75 4.36 11.32
C GLU A 154 20.07 5.07 10.96
N GLU A 155 21.12 4.30 10.66
CA GLU A 155 22.42 4.84 10.26
C GLU A 155 22.33 5.63 8.95
N LEU A 156 21.62 5.11 7.94
CA LEU A 156 21.63 5.65 6.59
C LEU A 156 20.57 6.72 6.36
N LEU A 157 19.41 6.63 7.05
CA LEU A 157 18.25 7.45 6.75
C LEU A 157 17.94 8.51 7.82
N SER A 158 18.56 8.48 9.00
CA SER A 158 18.26 9.43 10.09
C SER A 158 18.49 10.90 9.68
N GLY A 159 19.41 11.17 8.77
CA GLY A 159 19.61 12.52 8.24
C GLY A 159 18.40 13.09 7.47
N TRP A 160 17.53 12.23 6.98
CA TRP A 160 16.30 12.56 6.26
C TRP A 160 15.05 12.35 7.12
N LEU A 161 14.92 11.18 7.76
CA LEU A 161 13.72 10.73 8.47
C LEU A 161 13.79 10.94 9.99
N GLY A 162 14.95 11.29 10.54
CA GLY A 162 15.12 11.37 11.99
C GLY A 162 14.85 10.04 12.68
N GLU A 163 14.02 10.09 13.71
CA GLU A 163 13.63 8.90 14.50
C GLU A 163 12.76 7.91 13.71
N ASP A 164 12.10 8.33 12.63
CA ASP A 164 11.22 7.49 11.82
C ASP A 164 11.97 6.55 10.86
N ALA A 165 13.30 6.66 10.78
CA ALA A 165 14.13 5.82 9.92
C ALA A 165 13.93 4.30 10.13
N TYR A 166 13.61 3.86 11.35
CA TYR A 166 13.35 2.46 11.71
C TYR A 166 12.16 1.83 10.96
N MET A 167 11.24 2.65 10.43
CA MET A 167 10.08 2.19 9.66
C MET A 167 10.49 1.62 8.30
N PHE A 168 11.64 2.05 7.76
CA PHE A 168 12.13 1.62 6.45
C PHE A 168 12.86 0.29 6.55
N LYS A 169 12.16 -0.77 6.24
CA LYS A 169 12.67 -2.15 6.28
C LYS A 169 12.89 -2.68 4.86
N SER A 170 13.88 -3.58 4.69
CA SER A 170 14.15 -4.20 3.40
C SER A 170 13.10 -5.27 3.04
N PRO A 171 13.03 -5.72 1.78
CA PRO A 171 12.22 -6.87 1.37
C PRO A 171 12.44 -8.09 2.27
N LYS A 172 13.68 -8.39 2.63
CA LYS A 172 14.02 -9.48 3.53
C LYS A 172 13.42 -9.31 4.93
N ASN A 173 13.53 -8.11 5.53
CA ASN A 173 12.93 -7.85 6.83
C ASN A 173 11.40 -7.97 6.80
N TRP A 174 10.74 -7.42 5.78
CA TRP A 174 9.29 -7.53 5.66
C TRP A 174 8.83 -8.98 5.54
N LYS A 175 9.56 -9.82 4.78
CA LYS A 175 9.28 -11.23 4.68
C LYS A 175 9.38 -11.95 6.02
N GLU A 176 10.37 -11.61 6.83
CA GLU A 176 10.56 -12.16 8.18
C GLU A 176 9.46 -11.70 9.15
N LEU A 177 9.03 -10.41 9.07
CA LEU A 177 7.97 -9.86 9.92
C LEU A 177 6.60 -10.48 9.62
N ILE A 178 6.26 -10.64 8.34
CA ILE A 178 5.03 -11.31 7.92
C ILE A 178 5.09 -12.78 8.31
N GLY A 179 6.25 -13.41 8.12
CA GLY A 179 6.48 -14.79 8.55
C GLY A 179 5.68 -15.81 7.75
N SER A 180 5.43 -16.94 8.39
CA SER A 180 4.59 -18.03 7.89
C SER A 180 3.41 -18.26 8.84
N GLY A 181 2.36 -18.92 8.35
CA GLY A 181 1.20 -19.28 9.16
C GLY A 181 0.35 -20.32 8.44
N ASP A 182 -0.52 -20.99 9.18
CA ASP A 182 -1.33 -22.09 8.65
C ASP A 182 -2.22 -21.67 7.48
N ARG A 183 -2.68 -20.41 7.46
CA ARG A 183 -3.49 -19.85 6.37
C ARG A 183 -2.68 -19.23 5.24
N ILE A 184 -1.35 -19.05 5.38
CA ILE A 184 -0.48 -18.46 4.37
C ILE A 184 0.03 -19.56 3.43
N GLU A 185 -0.23 -19.40 2.12
CA GLU A 185 0.31 -20.26 1.07
C GLU A 185 1.71 -19.80 0.64
N SER A 186 1.85 -18.49 0.39
CA SER A 186 3.14 -17.91 -0.02
C SER A 186 3.26 -16.44 0.34
N VAL A 187 4.51 -16.03 0.63
CA VAL A 187 4.92 -14.63 0.79
C VAL A 187 6.06 -14.36 -0.18
N LYS A 188 5.92 -13.32 -1.00
CA LYS A 188 6.97 -12.84 -1.90
C LYS A 188 7.24 -11.38 -1.62
N THR A 189 8.50 -10.99 -1.57
CA THR A 189 8.95 -9.61 -1.38
C THR A 189 10.04 -9.30 -2.40
N TRP A 190 10.07 -8.06 -2.90
CA TRP A 190 11.07 -7.63 -3.89
C TRP A 190 11.25 -6.11 -3.86
N GLU A 191 12.38 -5.64 -4.40
CA GLU A 191 12.57 -4.24 -4.74
C GLU A 191 11.81 -3.92 -6.03
N MET A 192 10.99 -2.87 -6.03
CA MET A 192 10.14 -2.51 -7.16
C MET A 192 10.87 -1.65 -8.19
N ASP A 193 10.53 -1.83 -9.47
CA ASP A 193 11.15 -1.12 -10.59
C ASP A 193 10.63 0.31 -10.79
N CYS A 194 9.42 0.63 -10.28
CA CYS A 194 8.79 1.92 -10.48
C CYS A 194 9.41 3.07 -9.69
N PHE A 195 10.36 2.81 -8.79
CA PHE A 195 10.93 3.75 -7.82
C PHE A 195 11.29 5.11 -8.44
N SER A 196 12.16 5.12 -9.44
CA SER A 196 12.65 6.37 -10.03
C SER A 196 11.54 7.20 -10.68
N LYS A 197 10.57 6.56 -11.32
CA LYS A 197 9.45 7.25 -11.98
C LYS A 197 8.46 7.81 -10.96
N ALA A 198 8.09 7.04 -9.94
CA ALA A 198 7.19 7.49 -8.90
C ALA A 198 7.76 8.68 -8.11
N TRP A 199 9.04 8.62 -7.77
CA TRP A 199 9.75 9.72 -7.12
C TRP A 199 9.88 10.95 -8.00
N SER A 200 10.23 10.81 -9.29
CA SER A 200 10.39 11.97 -10.18
C SER A 200 9.10 12.78 -10.32
N GLU A 201 7.95 12.11 -10.33
CA GLU A 201 6.65 12.78 -10.41
C GLU A 201 6.29 13.50 -9.09
N TRP A 202 6.59 12.91 -7.94
CA TRP A 202 6.45 13.56 -6.65
C TRP A 202 7.34 14.80 -6.52
N LEU A 203 8.60 14.64 -6.81
CA LEU A 203 9.58 15.73 -6.71
C LEU A 203 9.32 16.88 -7.72
N ALA A 204 8.54 16.65 -8.76
CA ALA A 204 8.13 17.69 -9.69
C ALA A 204 6.98 18.58 -9.16
N THR A 205 6.31 18.17 -8.07
CA THR A 205 5.22 18.96 -7.47
C THR A 205 5.74 20.13 -6.64
N ASN A 206 4.88 21.14 -6.34
CA ASN A 206 5.20 22.23 -5.43
C ASN A 206 4.86 21.94 -3.97
N ASN A 207 4.49 20.69 -3.65
CA ASN A 207 4.20 20.27 -2.29
C ASN A 207 5.40 20.50 -1.36
N GLU A 208 5.16 20.99 -0.15
CA GLU A 208 6.25 21.35 0.80
C GLU A 208 7.06 20.13 1.24
N PHE A 209 6.43 18.96 1.38
CA PHE A 209 7.13 17.72 1.68
C PHE A 209 8.03 17.30 0.52
N ALA A 210 7.55 17.40 -0.73
CA ALA A 210 8.37 17.14 -1.91
C ALA A 210 9.58 18.06 -2.02
N LYS A 211 9.42 19.35 -1.63
CA LYS A 211 10.54 20.29 -1.55
C LYS A 211 11.57 19.88 -0.48
N GLY A 212 11.10 19.35 0.63
CA GLY A 212 11.93 18.76 1.67
C GLY A 212 12.74 17.57 1.15
N ASP A 213 12.06 16.63 0.51
CA ASP A 213 12.65 15.39 -0.02
C ASP A 213 13.71 15.65 -1.10
N ARG A 214 13.55 16.68 -1.94
CA ARG A 214 14.53 17.05 -2.98
C ARG A 214 15.95 17.23 -2.44
N LYS A 215 16.09 17.70 -1.19
CA LYS A 215 17.39 17.94 -0.57
C LYS A 215 18.16 16.63 -0.31
N TYR A 216 17.42 15.56 -0.10
CA TYR A 216 17.97 14.27 0.29
C TYR A 216 17.92 13.23 -0.84
N PHE A 217 17.24 13.55 -1.96
CA PHE A 217 16.95 12.54 -2.98
C PHE A 217 18.21 11.90 -3.55
N GLU A 218 19.20 12.70 -3.99
CA GLU A 218 20.43 12.16 -4.61
C GLU A 218 21.44 11.61 -3.59
N THR A 219 21.38 12.06 -2.33
CA THR A 219 22.40 11.72 -1.32
C THR A 219 21.94 10.62 -0.35
N ILE A 220 20.66 10.47 -0.11
CA ILE A 220 20.11 9.51 0.85
C ILE A 220 19.04 8.63 0.20
N ILE A 221 17.99 9.23 -0.38
CA ILE A 221 16.81 8.47 -0.81
C ILE A 221 17.18 7.51 -1.93
N ARG A 222 17.66 8.01 -3.04
CA ARG A 222 17.99 7.20 -4.23
C ARG A 222 19.09 6.16 -3.99
N PRO A 223 20.20 6.45 -3.28
CA PRO A 223 21.23 5.45 -3.01
C PRO A 223 20.76 4.30 -2.15
N TYR A 224 20.00 4.55 -1.08
CA TYR A 224 19.77 3.57 -0.02
C TYR A 224 18.36 2.97 -0.01
N THR A 225 17.39 3.65 -0.62
CA THR A 225 15.97 3.23 -0.54
C THR A 225 15.46 2.62 -1.84
N CYS A 226 14.37 1.85 -1.70
CA CYS A 226 13.58 1.30 -2.78
C CYS A 226 12.09 1.40 -2.42
N PHE A 227 11.20 1.02 -3.32
CA PHE A 227 9.88 0.53 -2.91
C PHE A 227 9.97 -0.97 -2.71
N VAL A 228 9.37 -1.44 -1.63
CA VAL A 228 9.22 -2.86 -1.33
C VAL A 228 7.85 -3.31 -1.77
N GLY A 229 7.81 -4.19 -2.77
CA GLY A 229 6.62 -4.92 -3.15
C GLY A 229 6.44 -6.15 -2.27
N ILE A 230 5.23 -6.38 -1.77
CA ILE A 230 4.87 -7.55 -0.97
C ILE A 230 3.62 -8.18 -1.57
N TYR A 231 3.70 -9.46 -1.87
CA TYR A 231 2.59 -10.29 -2.29
C TYR A 231 2.39 -11.43 -1.29
N ILE A 232 1.17 -11.56 -0.77
CA ILE A 232 0.79 -12.67 0.10
C ILE A 232 -0.39 -13.37 -0.53
N LYS A 233 -0.29 -14.69 -0.67
CA LYS A 233 -1.40 -15.56 -1.07
C LYS A 233 -1.84 -16.39 0.11
N LEU A 234 -3.15 -16.40 0.37
CA LEU A 234 -3.74 -17.26 1.39
C LEU A 234 -4.18 -18.60 0.80
N LYS A 235 -4.09 -19.64 1.61
CA LYS A 235 -4.55 -20.99 1.26
C LYS A 235 -6.05 -21.00 1.01
N ARG A 236 -6.48 -21.89 0.14
CA ARG A 236 -7.90 -22.23 0.00
C ARG A 236 -8.34 -23.04 1.22
N GLU A 237 -9.60 -22.85 1.62
CA GLU A 237 -10.21 -23.72 2.60
C GLU A 237 -10.14 -25.19 2.11
N GLN A 238 -9.57 -26.09 2.93
CA GLN A 238 -9.67 -27.50 2.64
C GLN A 238 -11.08 -27.94 3.03
N LEU A 239 -11.90 -28.24 2.04
CA LEU A 239 -13.16 -28.93 2.29
C LEU A 239 -12.79 -30.25 2.98
N GLN A 240 -13.13 -30.38 4.26
CA GLN A 240 -13.10 -31.67 4.93
C GLN A 240 -14.17 -32.55 4.25
N LEU A 241 -13.70 -33.54 3.46
CA LEU A 241 -14.52 -34.58 2.86
C LEU A 241 -15.00 -35.55 3.94
#